data_67e32d387402d98a86f66a29ec55fc69
#
_entry.id   67e32d387402d98a86f66a29ec55fc69
#
_cell.length_a   1.000
_cell.length_b   1.000
_cell.length_c   1.000
_cell.angle_alpha   90.00
_cell.angle_beta   90.00
_cell.angle_gamma   90.00
#
_symmetry.space_group_name_H-M   'P 1'
#
loop_
_entity.id
_entity.type
_entity.pdbx_description
1 polymer ?
#
loop_
_entity_poly.entity_id
_entity_poly.type
_entity_poly.pdbx_seq_one_letter_code
_entity_poly.pdbx_strand_id
1 'polypeptide(L)'
;MLPHLTKPHAPRTRVAVFGSFMGGYHVLQELLAGDLANRVQVVGVASDDPSQSFTHADVRLWKYPHTRDEELLAPRFAAEHGLRAFTGRVRTSEFYDSFLEDWRPELCLMATFGQKIPDALINYPRLGFYNFHHSADTWPSYPGPDPIAAMVRDGRTHLVLTIHKVTAVIDGGEFVARSHPVAIPQGINAVGMHRITWPQMGSFIRRAVDGMLEPVTTYPFVGSASTILHEPRGVCWTGSRQEWPIQIAA
;
A
#
# COMPACT_ATOMS: atom_id res chain seq x y z
N MET A 1 14.01 -16.33 43.86
CA MET A 1 13.75 -15.33 42.79
C MET A 1 13.74 -16.09 41.49
N LEU A 2 12.55 -16.41 40.93
CA LEU A 2 12.42 -17.13 39.65
C LEU A 2 12.76 -16.19 38.51
N PRO A 3 13.57 -16.57 37.53
CA PRO A 3 13.82 -15.74 36.36
C PRO A 3 12.50 -15.55 35.59
N HIS A 4 12.15 -14.29 35.32
CA HIS A 4 11.04 -13.98 34.42
C HIS A 4 11.33 -14.56 33.04
N LEU A 5 10.67 -15.68 32.73
CA LEU A 5 10.62 -16.24 31.39
C LEU A 5 9.88 -15.23 30.50
N THR A 6 10.63 -14.39 29.81
CA THR A 6 10.08 -13.59 28.72
C THR A 6 9.51 -14.55 27.67
N LYS A 7 8.20 -14.52 27.44
CA LYS A 7 7.58 -15.29 26.34
C LYS A 7 8.33 -14.94 25.06
N PRO A 8 8.75 -15.95 24.26
CA PRO A 8 9.34 -15.65 22.96
C PRO A 8 8.33 -14.82 22.15
N HIS A 9 8.75 -13.67 21.65
CA HIS A 9 7.93 -12.89 20.74
C HIS A 9 7.59 -13.77 19.53
N ALA A 10 6.32 -13.79 19.14
CA ALA A 10 5.92 -14.44 17.90
C ALA A 10 6.77 -13.89 16.73
N PRO A 11 7.15 -14.73 15.77
CA PRO A 11 7.94 -14.27 14.63
C PRO A 11 7.18 -13.15 13.89
N ARG A 12 7.88 -12.05 13.61
CA ARG A 12 7.30 -10.91 12.88
C ARG A 12 7.07 -11.32 11.43
N THR A 13 5.92 -10.89 10.86
CA THR A 13 5.62 -11.11 9.45
C THR A 13 6.60 -10.32 8.56
N ARG A 14 7.18 -10.99 7.58
CA ARG A 14 8.13 -10.41 6.63
C ARG A 14 7.38 -9.62 5.55
N VAL A 15 7.60 -8.30 5.49
CA VAL A 15 6.89 -7.40 4.57
C VAL A 15 7.88 -6.77 3.60
N ALA A 16 7.61 -6.86 2.30
CA ALA A 16 8.30 -6.07 1.29
C ALA A 16 7.43 -4.89 0.82
N VAL A 17 8.05 -3.74 0.62
CA VAL A 17 7.38 -2.52 0.16
C VAL A 17 7.86 -2.16 -1.23
N PHE A 18 6.93 -2.02 -2.17
CA PHE A 18 7.13 -1.50 -3.51
C PHE A 18 6.57 -0.08 -3.54
N GLY A 19 7.42 0.90 -3.24
CA GLY A 19 6.88 2.22 -3.02
C GLY A 19 7.88 3.36 -3.24
N SER A 20 7.34 4.44 -3.79
CA SER A 20 8.11 5.64 -4.12
C SER A 20 7.40 6.87 -3.57
N PHE A 21 8.09 8.00 -3.55
CA PHE A 21 7.53 9.28 -3.20
C PHE A 21 6.80 9.24 -1.83
N MET A 22 5.74 10.03 -1.67
CA MET A 22 4.96 10.06 -0.43
C MET A 22 4.24 8.74 -0.14
N GLY A 23 3.78 8.01 -1.17
CA GLY A 23 3.12 6.73 -0.97
C GLY A 23 4.03 5.70 -0.31
N GLY A 24 5.20 5.46 -0.90
CA GLY A 24 6.20 4.56 -0.33
C GLY A 24 6.67 5.01 1.05
N TYR A 25 6.91 6.32 1.22
CA TYR A 25 7.34 6.90 2.50
C TYR A 25 6.32 6.65 3.61
N HIS A 26 5.05 7.01 3.41
CA HIS A 26 4.03 6.86 4.47
C HIS A 26 3.72 5.39 4.79
N VAL A 27 3.75 4.50 3.80
CA VAL A 27 3.62 3.06 4.07
C VAL A 27 4.79 2.57 4.93
N LEU A 28 6.03 2.92 4.60
CA LEU A 28 7.20 2.57 5.40
C LEU A 28 7.13 3.17 6.82
N GLN A 29 6.74 4.44 6.93
CA GLN A 29 6.60 5.12 8.22
C GLN A 29 5.64 4.36 9.15
N GLU A 30 4.49 3.93 8.65
CA GLU A 30 3.52 3.21 9.45
C GLU A 30 3.96 1.78 9.82
N LEU A 31 4.72 1.10 8.95
CA LEU A 31 5.26 -0.22 9.23
C LEU A 31 6.41 -0.20 10.24
N LEU A 32 7.20 0.86 10.24
CA LEU A 32 8.41 0.99 11.08
C LEU A 32 8.16 1.75 12.38
N ALA A 33 6.96 2.29 12.58
CA ALA A 33 6.56 3.01 13.79
C ALA A 33 5.39 2.34 14.50
N GLY A 34 5.25 2.62 15.78
CA GLY A 34 4.13 2.18 16.59
C GLY A 34 4.02 0.66 16.75
N ASP A 35 2.78 0.18 16.89
CA ASP A 35 2.50 -1.23 17.21
C ASP A 35 2.83 -2.19 16.07
N LEU A 36 2.74 -1.74 14.81
CA LEU A 36 3.08 -2.57 13.65
C LEU A 36 4.55 -2.97 13.65
N ALA A 37 5.47 -2.12 14.13
CA ALA A 37 6.90 -2.43 14.20
C ALA A 37 7.21 -3.67 15.06
N ASN A 38 6.32 -4.04 15.99
CA ASN A 38 6.44 -5.24 16.80
C ASN A 38 5.89 -6.49 16.10
N ARG A 39 5.06 -6.34 15.08
CA ARG A 39 4.35 -7.43 14.38
C ARG A 39 4.92 -7.71 13.00
N VAL A 40 5.53 -6.71 12.36
CA VAL A 40 6.12 -6.85 11.04
C VAL A 40 7.63 -6.61 11.05
N GLN A 41 8.30 -7.19 10.07
CA GLN A 41 9.68 -6.90 9.72
C GLN A 41 9.71 -6.47 8.26
N VAL A 42 10.06 -5.22 7.98
CA VAL A 42 10.33 -4.78 6.61
C VAL A 42 11.63 -5.44 6.17
N VAL A 43 11.55 -6.29 5.15
CA VAL A 43 12.68 -7.11 4.67
C VAL A 43 13.25 -6.64 3.36
N GLY A 44 12.54 -5.76 2.65
CA GLY A 44 13.01 -5.19 1.40
C GLY A 44 12.14 -4.02 0.96
N VAL A 45 12.77 -3.11 0.25
CA VAL A 45 12.13 -1.93 -0.32
C VAL A 45 12.52 -1.83 -1.80
N ALA A 46 11.55 -1.81 -2.70
CA ALA A 46 11.74 -1.45 -4.10
C ALA A 46 11.17 -0.04 -4.32
N SER A 47 11.97 0.87 -4.86
CA SER A 47 11.55 2.25 -5.14
C SER A 47 11.92 2.65 -6.56
N ASP A 48 11.08 3.48 -7.19
CA ASP A 48 11.41 4.02 -8.50
C ASP A 48 12.53 5.06 -8.40
N ASP A 49 13.38 5.07 -9.40
CA ASP A 49 14.26 6.18 -9.74
C ASP A 49 13.69 6.84 -11.00
N PRO A 50 13.14 8.08 -10.92
CA PRO A 50 12.52 8.75 -12.07
C PRO A 50 13.47 8.98 -13.25
N SER A 51 14.80 8.91 -13.03
CA SER A 51 15.81 9.02 -14.10
C SER A 51 15.84 7.77 -15.00
N GLN A 52 15.28 6.66 -14.57
CA GLN A 52 15.26 5.41 -15.30
C GLN A 52 14.02 5.31 -16.22
N SER A 53 14.23 4.98 -17.49
CA SER A 53 13.16 4.95 -18.50
C SER A 53 12.05 3.94 -18.19
N PHE A 54 12.36 2.85 -17.49
CA PHE A 54 11.39 1.81 -17.15
C PHE A 54 10.43 2.20 -16.01
N THR A 55 10.63 3.37 -15.38
CA THR A 55 9.70 3.89 -14.36
C THR A 55 8.57 4.71 -14.94
N HIS A 56 8.59 4.94 -16.26
CA HIS A 56 7.57 5.68 -16.98
C HIS A 56 7.25 7.06 -16.38
N ALA A 57 8.30 7.81 -16.03
CA ALA A 57 8.19 9.10 -15.36
C ALA A 57 7.34 10.12 -16.13
N ASP A 58 7.40 10.07 -17.44
CA ASP A 58 6.71 10.98 -18.39
C ASP A 58 5.19 10.86 -18.39
N VAL A 59 4.64 9.72 -17.95
CA VAL A 59 3.18 9.48 -17.92
C VAL A 59 2.61 9.40 -16.50
N ARG A 60 3.45 9.53 -15.48
CA ARG A 60 3.08 9.42 -14.07
C ARG A 60 3.21 10.75 -13.34
N LEU A 61 3.08 10.69 -12.00
CA LEU A 61 3.20 11.87 -11.13
C LEU A 61 4.50 12.65 -11.33
N TRP A 62 5.58 12.00 -11.77
CA TRP A 62 6.90 12.61 -11.98
C TRP A 62 6.94 13.68 -13.07
N LYS A 63 5.95 13.73 -13.97
CA LYS A 63 5.80 14.78 -14.97
C LYS A 63 5.36 16.14 -14.38
N TYR A 64 4.86 16.15 -13.15
CA TYR A 64 4.44 17.37 -12.46
C TYR A 64 5.58 17.95 -11.64
N PRO A 65 5.58 19.27 -11.35
CA PRO A 65 6.60 19.89 -10.51
C PRO A 65 6.70 19.25 -9.13
N HIS A 66 7.88 18.77 -8.81
CA HIS A 66 8.24 18.17 -7.54
C HIS A 66 9.72 18.46 -7.23
N THR A 67 10.17 18.12 -6.03
CA THR A 67 11.55 18.33 -5.60
C THR A 67 12.33 17.03 -5.59
N ARG A 68 13.66 17.12 -5.68
CA ARG A 68 14.53 15.95 -5.52
C ARG A 68 14.37 15.29 -4.15
N ASP A 69 14.12 16.07 -3.11
CA ASP A 69 13.86 15.53 -1.78
C ASP A 69 12.61 14.67 -1.73
N GLU A 70 11.56 15.05 -2.47
CA GLU A 70 10.34 14.25 -2.59
C GLU A 70 10.58 12.92 -3.34
N GLU A 71 11.41 12.92 -4.38
CA GLU A 71 11.80 11.68 -5.07
C GLU A 71 12.50 10.70 -4.11
N LEU A 72 13.32 11.24 -3.20
CA LEU A 72 14.15 10.47 -2.28
C LEU A 72 13.48 10.14 -0.95
N LEU A 73 12.21 10.54 -0.71
CA LEU A 73 11.54 10.30 0.57
C LEU A 73 11.57 8.82 0.99
N ALA A 74 11.09 7.92 0.16
CA ALA A 74 11.03 6.51 0.50
C ALA A 74 12.42 5.85 0.61
N PRO A 75 13.35 6.00 -0.36
CA PRO A 75 14.66 5.37 -0.23
C PRO A 75 15.52 5.96 0.88
N ARG A 76 15.41 7.26 1.19
CA ARG A 76 16.12 7.90 2.30
C ARG A 76 15.61 7.40 3.63
N PHE A 77 14.28 7.38 3.81
CA PHE A 77 13.65 6.86 5.02
C PHE A 77 14.01 5.38 5.26
N ALA A 78 14.02 4.57 4.20
CA ALA A 78 14.48 3.19 4.29
C ALA A 78 15.93 3.12 4.79
N ALA A 79 16.85 3.93 4.23
CA ALA A 79 18.25 3.96 4.63
C ALA A 79 18.45 4.39 6.09
N GLU A 80 17.70 5.38 6.58
CA GLU A 80 17.70 5.83 7.98
C GLU A 80 17.32 4.71 8.96
N HIS A 81 16.56 3.70 8.49
CA HIS A 81 16.16 2.53 9.26
C HIS A 81 17.00 1.27 8.94
N GLY A 82 18.16 1.44 8.32
CA GLY A 82 19.07 0.34 7.98
C GLY A 82 18.59 -0.55 6.82
N LEU A 83 17.60 -0.11 6.06
CA LEU A 83 17.08 -0.81 4.89
C LEU A 83 17.67 -0.21 3.61
N ARG A 84 18.11 -1.07 2.70
CA ARG A 84 18.55 -0.63 1.37
C ARG A 84 17.38 -0.69 0.39
N ALA A 85 17.08 0.42 -0.28
CA ALA A 85 16.11 0.43 -1.35
C ALA A 85 16.75 -0.08 -2.66
N PHE A 86 16.10 -1.03 -3.31
CA PHE A 86 16.40 -1.45 -4.67
C PHE A 86 15.70 -0.50 -5.64
N THR A 87 16.46 0.14 -6.53
CA THR A 87 15.94 1.12 -7.50
C THR A 87 16.04 0.65 -8.94
N GLY A 88 16.45 -0.61 -9.13
CA GLY A 88 16.55 -1.24 -10.44
C GLY A 88 15.23 -1.75 -10.99
N ARG A 89 15.33 -2.48 -12.09
CA ARG A 89 14.19 -3.12 -12.74
C ARG A 89 13.81 -4.40 -11.99
N VAL A 90 12.55 -4.52 -11.51
CA VAL A 90 12.05 -5.68 -10.74
C VAL A 90 11.87 -6.97 -11.57
N ARG A 91 12.30 -6.97 -12.83
CA ARG A 91 12.28 -8.12 -13.75
C ARG A 91 13.66 -8.66 -14.06
N THR A 92 14.65 -8.35 -13.26
CA THR A 92 16.02 -8.85 -13.42
C THR A 92 16.28 -10.03 -12.51
N SER A 93 17.23 -10.90 -12.89
CA SER A 93 17.68 -12.01 -12.05
C SER A 93 18.14 -11.51 -10.68
N GLU A 94 18.92 -10.42 -10.64
CA GLU A 94 19.40 -9.79 -9.41
C GLU A 94 18.24 -9.46 -8.43
N PHE A 95 17.13 -8.93 -8.98
CA PHE A 95 15.96 -8.65 -8.15
C PHE A 95 15.27 -9.93 -7.68
N TYR A 96 15.13 -10.94 -8.56
CA TYR A 96 14.54 -12.22 -8.19
C TYR A 96 15.35 -12.91 -7.10
N ASP A 97 16.68 -12.92 -7.20
CA ASP A 97 17.56 -13.51 -6.21
C ASP A 97 17.37 -12.79 -4.86
N SER A 98 17.39 -11.46 -4.85
CA SER A 98 17.14 -10.68 -3.64
C SER A 98 15.75 -10.92 -3.05
N PHE A 99 14.71 -10.98 -3.89
CA PHE A 99 13.33 -11.15 -3.45
C PHE A 99 13.06 -12.56 -2.92
N LEU A 100 13.55 -13.59 -3.60
CA LEU A 100 13.26 -15.00 -3.28
C LEU A 100 14.19 -15.57 -2.19
N GLU A 101 15.46 -15.13 -2.15
CA GLU A 101 16.46 -15.69 -1.24
C GLU A 101 16.66 -14.84 0.01
N ASP A 102 16.71 -13.50 -0.12
CA ASP A 102 16.99 -12.61 0.99
C ASP A 102 15.71 -12.08 1.64
N TRP A 103 14.83 -11.49 0.83
CA TRP A 103 13.61 -10.84 1.36
C TRP A 103 12.59 -11.87 1.82
N ARG A 104 12.32 -12.88 1.03
CA ARG A 104 11.30 -13.92 1.30
C ARG A 104 10.05 -13.34 1.97
N PRO A 105 9.37 -12.38 1.34
CA PRO A 105 8.27 -11.68 1.96
C PRO A 105 7.04 -12.59 2.08
N GLU A 106 6.32 -12.43 3.18
CA GLU A 106 5.03 -13.08 3.41
C GLU A 106 3.87 -12.17 2.98
N LEU A 107 4.10 -10.85 2.95
CA LEU A 107 3.17 -9.81 2.53
C LEU A 107 3.93 -8.80 1.67
N CYS A 108 3.34 -8.38 0.56
CA CYS A 108 3.84 -7.27 -0.24
C CYS A 108 2.84 -6.14 -0.29
N LEU A 109 3.34 -4.91 -0.09
CA LEU A 109 2.55 -3.68 -0.16
C LEU A 109 3.12 -2.78 -1.25
N MET A 110 2.25 -2.23 -2.09
CA MET A 110 2.64 -1.31 -3.16
C MET A 110 1.94 0.04 -2.98
N ALA A 111 2.68 1.12 -3.20
CA ALA A 111 2.16 2.49 -3.14
C ALA A 111 3.01 3.41 -4.01
N THR A 112 2.42 4.01 -5.03
CA THR A 112 3.13 4.92 -5.94
C THR A 112 4.35 4.24 -6.59
N PHE A 113 4.17 3.06 -7.17
CA PHE A 113 5.21 2.31 -7.84
C PHE A 113 4.91 2.14 -9.33
N GLY A 114 5.90 2.35 -10.21
CA GLY A 114 5.69 2.51 -11.65
C GLY A 114 5.91 1.28 -12.49
N GLN A 115 6.47 0.23 -11.92
CA GLN A 115 6.78 -0.95 -12.70
C GLN A 115 5.67 -2.00 -12.58
N LYS A 116 5.33 -2.64 -13.69
CA LYS A 116 4.42 -3.79 -13.67
C LYS A 116 5.11 -4.97 -12.96
N ILE A 117 4.45 -5.52 -11.96
CA ILE A 117 4.95 -6.66 -11.18
C ILE A 117 4.72 -7.96 -11.96
N PRO A 118 5.75 -8.82 -12.12
CA PRO A 118 5.60 -10.15 -12.71
C PRO A 118 4.75 -11.08 -11.85
N ASP A 119 4.01 -11.99 -12.51
CA ASP A 119 3.10 -12.94 -11.84
C ASP A 119 3.82 -13.81 -10.80
N ALA A 120 5.08 -14.18 -11.04
CA ALA A 120 5.88 -14.94 -10.08
C ALA A 120 6.08 -14.20 -8.77
N LEU A 121 6.24 -12.87 -8.81
CA LEU A 121 6.37 -12.04 -7.61
C LEU A 121 5.01 -11.75 -6.95
N ILE A 122 3.95 -11.60 -7.77
CA ILE A 122 2.57 -11.39 -7.28
C ILE A 122 2.11 -12.58 -6.44
N ASN A 123 2.39 -13.80 -6.92
CA ASN A 123 1.89 -15.03 -6.32
C ASN A 123 2.79 -15.61 -5.21
N TYR A 124 3.96 -15.03 -4.97
CA TYR A 124 4.92 -15.55 -4.00
C TYR A 124 4.50 -15.31 -2.54
N PRO A 125 4.10 -14.09 -2.11
CA PRO A 125 3.80 -13.82 -0.72
C PRO A 125 2.51 -14.52 -0.27
N ARG A 126 2.60 -15.38 0.74
CA ARG A 126 1.45 -16.18 1.24
C ARG A 126 0.26 -15.35 1.74
N LEU A 127 0.52 -14.14 2.26
CA LEU A 127 -0.51 -13.20 2.71
C LEU A 127 -1.00 -12.28 1.59
N GLY A 128 -0.38 -12.36 0.41
CA GLY A 128 -0.77 -11.63 -0.79
C GLY A 128 0.05 -10.39 -1.09
N PHE A 129 -0.25 -9.79 -2.22
CA PHE A 129 0.35 -8.57 -2.73
C PHE A 129 -0.75 -7.53 -2.94
N TYR A 130 -0.66 -6.37 -2.29
CA TYR A 130 -1.69 -5.35 -2.29
C TYR A 130 -1.17 -3.99 -2.74
N ASN A 131 -2.02 -3.21 -3.42
CA ASN A 131 -1.72 -1.87 -3.88
C ASN A 131 -2.62 -0.84 -3.23
N PHE A 132 -2.03 0.26 -2.78
CA PHE A 132 -2.72 1.48 -2.37
C PHE A 132 -2.84 2.39 -3.58
N HIS A 133 -4.06 2.55 -4.10
CA HIS A 133 -4.34 3.28 -5.32
C HIS A 133 -5.33 4.42 -5.09
N HIS A 134 -5.04 5.61 -5.64
CA HIS A 134 -6.00 6.70 -5.67
C HIS A 134 -7.14 6.38 -6.64
N SER A 135 -8.36 6.39 -6.16
CA SER A 135 -9.55 6.02 -6.93
C SER A 135 -10.75 6.89 -6.57
N ALA A 136 -11.85 6.72 -7.30
CA ALA A 136 -13.15 7.22 -6.85
C ALA A 136 -13.76 6.26 -5.81
N ASP A 137 -14.92 6.63 -5.30
CA ASP A 137 -15.70 5.84 -4.35
C ASP A 137 -16.24 4.51 -4.90
N THR A 138 -16.18 4.33 -6.22
CA THR A 138 -16.53 3.08 -6.91
C THR A 138 -15.27 2.33 -7.32
N TRP A 139 -15.28 1.02 -7.22
CA TRP A 139 -14.17 0.17 -7.62
C TRP A 139 -14.60 -0.90 -8.65
N PRO A 140 -13.79 -1.17 -9.71
CA PRO A 140 -12.57 -0.47 -10.10
C PRO A 140 -12.87 0.89 -10.72
N SER A 141 -11.98 1.87 -10.51
CA SER A 141 -12.10 3.19 -11.11
C SER A 141 -10.73 3.84 -11.31
N TYR A 142 -10.59 4.58 -12.38
CA TYR A 142 -9.39 5.33 -12.73
C TYR A 142 -8.11 4.49 -12.70
N PRO A 143 -8.06 3.33 -13.39
CA PRO A 143 -6.86 2.51 -13.47
C PRO A 143 -5.73 3.22 -14.21
N GLY A 144 -4.49 2.85 -13.89
CA GLY A 144 -3.32 3.29 -14.63
C GLY A 144 -2.49 4.37 -13.93
N PRO A 145 -1.57 5.00 -14.68
CA PRO A 145 -0.44 5.69 -14.08
C PRO A 145 -0.73 7.08 -13.49
N ASP A 146 -1.86 7.71 -13.85
CA ASP A 146 -2.22 9.05 -13.38
C ASP A 146 -3.73 9.18 -13.08
N PRO A 147 -4.22 8.44 -12.07
CA PRO A 147 -5.64 8.45 -11.72
C PRO A 147 -6.15 9.82 -11.29
N ILE A 148 -5.30 10.63 -10.64
CA ILE A 148 -5.68 11.95 -10.12
C ILE A 148 -5.98 12.90 -11.26
N ALA A 149 -5.14 12.96 -12.30
CA ALA A 149 -5.42 13.81 -13.46
C ALA A 149 -6.70 13.41 -14.19
N ALA A 150 -6.98 12.11 -14.27
CA ALA A 150 -8.24 11.62 -14.84
C ALA A 150 -9.45 12.04 -14.00
N MET A 151 -9.38 11.92 -12.68
CA MET A 151 -10.44 12.37 -11.76
C MET A 151 -10.68 13.87 -11.84
N VAL A 152 -9.61 14.68 -11.88
CA VAL A 152 -9.71 16.14 -12.04
C VAL A 152 -10.37 16.52 -13.37
N ARG A 153 -9.96 15.90 -14.47
CA ARG A 153 -10.55 16.11 -15.80
C ARG A 153 -12.05 15.78 -15.83
N ASP A 154 -12.45 14.73 -15.12
CA ASP A 154 -13.85 14.29 -15.05
C ASP A 154 -14.66 15.08 -14.01
N GLY A 155 -14.10 16.13 -13.41
CA GLY A 155 -14.78 17.02 -12.47
C GLY A 155 -15.09 16.39 -11.11
N ARG A 156 -14.34 15.35 -10.71
CA ARG A 156 -14.49 14.78 -9.37
C ARG A 156 -14.08 15.76 -8.30
N THR A 157 -14.86 15.83 -7.23
CA THR A 157 -14.62 16.73 -6.09
C THR A 157 -13.92 16.04 -4.93
N HIS A 158 -13.89 14.71 -4.94
CA HIS A 158 -13.27 13.88 -3.90
C HIS A 158 -12.60 12.65 -4.53
N LEU A 159 -11.59 12.14 -3.86
CA LEU A 159 -10.98 10.86 -4.10
C LEU A 159 -10.89 10.05 -2.81
N VAL A 160 -10.65 8.76 -2.94
CA VAL A 160 -10.31 7.86 -1.84
C VAL A 160 -8.99 7.15 -2.13
N LEU A 161 -8.33 6.65 -1.09
CA LEU A 161 -7.26 5.68 -1.24
C LEU A 161 -7.87 4.29 -1.11
N THR A 162 -7.80 3.49 -2.17
CA THR A 162 -8.31 2.12 -2.20
C THR A 162 -7.17 1.13 -2.06
N ILE A 163 -7.41 0.05 -1.33
CA ILE A 163 -6.52 -1.10 -1.30
C ILE A 163 -7.17 -2.22 -2.09
N HIS A 164 -6.40 -2.81 -2.99
CA HIS A 164 -6.82 -3.96 -3.77
C HIS A 164 -5.68 -4.97 -3.93
N LYS A 165 -6.00 -6.22 -4.20
CA LYS A 165 -5.01 -7.21 -4.59
C LYS A 165 -4.34 -6.82 -5.90
N VAL A 166 -3.04 -6.99 -5.98
CA VAL A 166 -2.30 -6.88 -7.23
C VAL A 166 -2.52 -8.15 -8.06
N THR A 167 -2.82 -7.96 -9.34
CA THR A 167 -3.01 -9.04 -10.32
C THR A 167 -2.29 -8.69 -11.62
N ALA A 168 -2.33 -9.58 -12.60
CA ALA A 168 -1.81 -9.31 -13.96
C ALA A 168 -2.52 -8.12 -14.64
N VAL A 169 -3.79 -7.85 -14.25
CA VAL A 169 -4.57 -6.69 -14.72
C VAL A 169 -4.24 -5.48 -13.84
N ILE A 170 -3.78 -4.41 -14.47
CA ILE A 170 -3.42 -3.17 -13.76
C ILE A 170 -4.67 -2.60 -13.09
N ASP A 171 -4.58 -2.35 -11.79
CA ASP A 171 -5.63 -1.78 -10.93
C ASP A 171 -7.02 -2.42 -11.11
N GLY A 172 -7.04 -3.73 -11.43
CA GLY A 172 -8.26 -4.51 -11.67
C GLY A 172 -8.45 -5.67 -10.69
N GLY A 173 -7.62 -5.76 -9.65
CA GLY A 173 -7.71 -6.82 -8.66
C GLY A 173 -8.84 -6.64 -7.66
N GLU A 174 -9.04 -7.67 -6.85
CA GLU A 174 -10.09 -7.71 -5.81
C GLU A 174 -9.95 -6.53 -4.85
N PHE A 175 -11.07 -5.83 -4.63
CA PHE A 175 -11.18 -4.75 -3.67
C PHE A 175 -11.05 -5.28 -2.24
N VAL A 176 -10.29 -4.57 -1.40
CA VAL A 176 -10.09 -4.92 0.01
C VAL A 176 -10.70 -3.86 0.92
N ALA A 177 -10.28 -2.61 0.76
CA ALA A 177 -10.72 -1.51 1.62
C ALA A 177 -10.56 -0.15 0.92
N ARG A 178 -11.23 0.86 1.44
CA ARG A 178 -11.02 2.26 1.05
C ARG A 178 -10.95 3.19 2.26
N SER A 179 -10.25 4.29 2.10
CA SER A 179 -10.18 5.36 3.09
C SER A 179 -11.46 6.20 3.13
N HIS A 180 -11.55 7.11 4.08
CA HIS A 180 -12.46 8.25 3.98
C HIS A 180 -12.15 9.09 2.73
N PRO A 181 -13.14 9.81 2.16
CA PRO A 181 -12.92 10.68 1.03
C PRO A 181 -12.06 11.89 1.39
N VAL A 182 -11.19 12.28 0.47
CA VAL A 182 -10.35 13.48 0.55
C VAL A 182 -10.77 14.44 -0.56
N ALA A 183 -11.04 15.70 -0.21
CA ALA A 183 -11.44 16.71 -1.18
C ALA A 183 -10.33 16.97 -2.21
N ILE A 184 -10.71 17.15 -3.46
CA ILE A 184 -9.83 17.54 -4.57
C ILE A 184 -9.94 19.06 -4.75
N PRO A 185 -8.94 19.85 -4.35
CA PRO A 185 -8.94 21.29 -4.57
C PRO A 185 -8.94 21.64 -6.06
N GLN A 186 -9.58 22.75 -6.42
CA GLN A 186 -9.58 23.22 -7.78
C GLN A 186 -8.15 23.53 -8.26
N GLY A 187 -7.81 23.09 -9.46
CA GLY A 187 -6.51 23.35 -10.10
C GLY A 187 -5.34 22.52 -9.52
N ILE A 188 -5.60 21.58 -8.63
CA ILE A 188 -4.57 20.71 -8.08
C ILE A 188 -4.05 19.73 -9.15
N ASN A 189 -2.75 19.41 -9.08
CA ASN A 189 -2.15 18.32 -9.85
C ASN A 189 -1.91 17.07 -8.97
N ALA A 190 -1.41 15.99 -9.58
CA ALA A 190 -1.18 14.73 -8.89
C ALA A 190 -0.21 14.88 -7.71
N VAL A 191 0.89 15.61 -7.86
CA VAL A 191 1.86 15.85 -6.78
C VAL A 191 1.23 16.60 -5.61
N GLY A 192 0.49 17.68 -5.89
CA GLY A 192 -0.24 18.42 -4.87
C GLY A 192 -1.24 17.53 -4.12
N MET A 193 -1.93 16.65 -4.84
CA MET A 193 -2.89 15.73 -4.24
C MET A 193 -2.20 14.66 -3.37
N HIS A 194 -1.04 14.16 -3.77
CA HIS A 194 -0.23 13.27 -2.94
C HIS A 194 0.18 13.94 -1.61
N ARG A 195 0.59 15.23 -1.66
CA ARG A 195 0.94 16.02 -0.46
C ARG A 195 -0.24 16.16 0.52
N ILE A 196 -1.46 16.19 0.01
CA ILE A 196 -2.68 16.28 0.84
C ILE A 196 -3.12 14.91 1.35
N THR A 197 -3.15 13.89 0.48
CA THR A 197 -3.75 12.61 0.81
C THR A 197 -2.90 11.78 1.76
N TRP A 198 -1.64 11.55 1.44
CA TRP A 198 -0.82 10.57 2.18
C TRP A 198 -0.63 10.89 3.66
N PRO A 199 -0.41 12.15 4.10
CA PRO A 199 -0.29 12.45 5.54
C PRO A 199 -1.53 12.13 6.37
N GLN A 200 -2.70 12.01 5.74
CA GLN A 200 -3.97 11.70 6.41
C GLN A 200 -4.24 10.19 6.48
N MET A 201 -3.44 9.35 5.79
CA MET A 201 -3.73 7.92 5.61
C MET A 201 -3.11 7.00 6.65
N GLY A 202 -2.34 7.52 7.61
CA GLY A 202 -1.61 6.69 8.58
C GLY A 202 -2.51 5.68 9.31
N SER A 203 -3.63 6.11 9.87
CA SER A 203 -4.56 5.22 10.56
C SER A 203 -5.24 4.22 9.62
N PHE A 204 -5.47 4.58 8.36
CA PHE A 204 -6.00 3.68 7.34
C PHE A 204 -4.97 2.60 6.98
N ILE A 205 -3.72 2.99 6.73
CA ILE A 205 -2.63 2.06 6.43
C ILE A 205 -2.45 1.05 7.57
N ARG A 206 -2.35 1.53 8.83
CA ARG A 206 -2.19 0.66 9.99
C ARG A 206 -3.30 -0.38 10.08
N ARG A 207 -4.56 0.04 10.05
CA ARG A 207 -5.70 -0.89 10.15
C ARG A 207 -5.76 -1.88 8.99
N ALA A 208 -5.44 -1.41 7.79
CA ALA A 208 -5.37 -2.29 6.63
C ALA A 208 -4.33 -3.40 6.81
N VAL A 209 -3.13 -3.02 7.23
CA VAL A 209 -2.05 -3.98 7.47
C VAL A 209 -2.41 -4.91 8.63
N ASP A 210 -2.94 -4.39 9.73
CA ASP A 210 -3.41 -5.21 10.86
C ASP A 210 -4.39 -6.29 10.40
N GLY A 211 -5.38 -5.92 9.61
CA GLY A 211 -6.32 -6.88 9.05
C GLY A 211 -5.68 -7.92 8.12
N MET A 212 -4.61 -7.59 7.40
CA MET A 212 -3.87 -8.54 6.57
C MET A 212 -3.01 -9.51 7.39
N LEU A 213 -2.62 -9.13 8.61
CA LEU A 213 -1.80 -9.94 9.51
C LEU A 213 -2.62 -10.90 10.37
N GLU A 214 -3.90 -10.63 10.57
CA GLU A 214 -4.76 -11.51 11.35
C GLU A 214 -5.00 -12.84 10.61
N PRO A 215 -4.90 -13.99 11.28
CA PRO A 215 -5.36 -15.23 10.69
C PRO A 215 -6.85 -15.08 10.39
N VAL A 216 -7.27 -15.52 9.20
CA VAL A 216 -8.70 -15.59 8.85
C VAL A 216 -9.38 -16.50 9.87
N THR A 217 -9.91 -15.94 10.94
CA THR A 217 -10.82 -16.64 11.83
C THR A 217 -12.14 -16.75 11.10
N THR A 218 -12.40 -17.91 10.51
CA THR A 218 -13.70 -18.26 9.97
C THR A 218 -14.70 -18.26 11.12
N TYR A 219 -15.31 -17.12 11.38
CA TYR A 219 -16.56 -17.13 12.17
C TYR A 219 -17.65 -17.75 11.28
N PRO A 220 -18.33 -18.81 11.73
CA PRO A 220 -19.47 -19.34 10.98
C PRO A 220 -20.50 -18.20 10.86
N PHE A 221 -20.74 -17.75 9.65
CA PHE A 221 -21.73 -16.74 9.35
C PHE A 221 -23.12 -17.31 9.67
N VAL A 222 -23.71 -16.90 10.77
CA VAL A 222 -25.10 -17.20 11.12
C VAL A 222 -25.90 -15.94 10.86
N GLY A 223 -26.56 -15.89 9.72
CA GLY A 223 -27.61 -14.92 9.45
C GLY A 223 -27.29 -13.83 8.43
N SER A 224 -28.21 -13.66 7.52
CA SER A 224 -28.30 -12.61 6.52
C SER A 224 -28.69 -11.26 7.16
N ALA A 225 -27.75 -10.57 7.75
CA ALA A 225 -27.89 -9.15 8.05
C ALA A 225 -26.49 -8.54 8.09
N SER A 226 -26.25 -7.62 7.19
CA SER A 226 -25.06 -6.77 7.20
C SER A 226 -25.11 -5.90 8.45
N THR A 227 -24.37 -6.28 9.47
CA THR A 227 -24.18 -5.41 10.64
C THR A 227 -23.11 -4.37 10.27
N ILE A 228 -23.56 -3.18 9.97
CA ILE A 228 -22.71 -2.02 9.74
C ILE A 228 -22.26 -1.52 11.10
N LEU A 229 -20.98 -1.71 11.42
CA LEU A 229 -20.39 -1.10 12.60
C LEU A 229 -19.87 0.30 12.22
N HIS A 230 -20.48 1.34 12.77
CA HIS A 230 -19.99 2.71 12.68
C HIS A 230 -18.79 2.89 13.60
N GLU A 231 -17.58 2.98 13.01
CA GLU A 231 -16.44 3.56 13.72
C GLU A 231 -16.30 5.04 13.39
N PRO A 232 -15.93 5.90 14.37
CA PRO A 232 -15.91 7.36 14.19
C PRO A 232 -14.82 7.88 13.23
N ARG A 233 -14.10 7.04 12.51
CA ARG A 233 -12.91 7.43 11.73
C ARG A 233 -12.86 6.92 10.28
N GLY A 234 -13.97 6.63 9.67
CA GLY A 234 -14.11 6.62 8.21
C GLY A 234 -13.29 5.59 7.44
N VAL A 235 -13.17 4.35 7.89
CA VAL A 235 -12.67 3.25 7.09
C VAL A 235 -13.82 2.34 6.68
N CYS A 236 -13.96 2.11 5.38
CA CYS A 236 -14.93 1.16 4.85
C CYS A 236 -14.19 -0.12 4.42
N TRP A 237 -14.55 -1.23 5.04
CA TRP A 237 -14.09 -2.55 4.66
C TRP A 237 -15.22 -3.28 3.96
N THR A 238 -15.01 -3.68 2.72
CA THR A 238 -15.93 -4.55 2.01
C THR A 238 -15.14 -5.69 1.40
N GLY A 239 -15.26 -6.89 1.96
CA GLY A 239 -14.58 -8.08 1.45
C GLY A 239 -15.57 -9.00 0.75
N SER A 240 -15.22 -9.50 -0.43
CA SER A 240 -15.78 -10.71 -0.97
C SER A 240 -15.13 -11.88 -0.27
N ARG A 241 -15.84 -12.63 0.52
CA ARG A 241 -15.58 -14.00 1.03
C ARG A 241 -14.20 -14.40 1.61
N GLN A 242 -13.21 -13.56 1.61
CA GLN A 242 -12.05 -13.68 2.48
C GLN A 242 -12.13 -12.54 3.50
N GLU A 243 -13.22 -12.45 4.04
CA GLU A 243 -13.77 -12.07 5.33
C GLU A 243 -12.86 -11.22 6.18
N TRP A 244 -12.84 -9.93 5.85
CA TRP A 244 -12.44 -8.92 6.80
C TRP A 244 -13.64 -8.62 7.71
N PRO A 245 -13.50 -8.64 9.03
CA PRO A 245 -14.66 -8.68 9.94
C PRO A 245 -15.42 -7.38 10.11
N ILE A 246 -15.13 -6.32 9.33
CA ILE A 246 -15.78 -5.02 9.54
C ILE A 246 -16.17 -4.37 8.21
N GLN A 247 -17.46 -4.21 7.99
CA GLN A 247 -18.02 -3.29 7.00
C GLN A 247 -18.32 -1.96 7.69
N ILE A 248 -17.76 -0.87 7.16
CA ILE A 248 -18.12 0.48 7.59
C ILE A 248 -18.70 1.20 6.39
N ALA A 249 -20.00 1.48 6.44
CA ALA A 249 -20.63 2.36 5.47
C ALA A 249 -20.30 3.83 5.77
N ALA A 250 -20.23 4.63 4.70
CA ALA A 250 -20.06 6.08 4.78
C ALA A 250 -21.27 6.77 5.39
#